data_2301e78b0ab2fac43d264cc58908208d
#
_entry.id   2301e78b0ab2fac43d264cc58908208d
#
_cell.length_a   1.000
_cell.length_b   1.000
_cell.length_c   1.000
_cell.angle_alpha   90.00
_cell.angle_beta   90.00
_cell.angle_gamma   90.00
#
_symmetry.space_group_name_H-M   'P 1'
#
loop_
_entity.id
_entity.type
_entity.pdbx_description
1 polymer ?
#
loop_
_entity_poly.entity_id
_entity_poly.type
_entity_poly.pdbx_seq_one_letter_code
_entity_poly.pdbx_strand_id
1 'polypeptide(L)'
;AVDMLNNALKEIQDELKDKATSLYLETGKTYDRSRLIGLVMEKFEINYEKFVQTCDLSMMLDDYNMLLANKSQPVRVLDKISPYEGVALEIDKDGALLVRVQSGEIRKVCSGEVSVRGLYSYI
;
A
#
# COMPACT_ATOMS: atom_id res chain seq x y z
N ALA A 1 25.99 3.16 7.37
CA ALA A 1 24.52 2.96 7.33
C ALA A 1 24.04 2.36 5.99
N VAL A 2 24.65 2.73 4.84
CA VAL A 2 24.36 2.10 3.52
C VAL A 2 24.75 0.63 3.53
N ASP A 3 25.92 0.32 4.11
CA ASP A 3 26.41 -1.05 4.22
C ASP A 3 25.54 -1.93 5.13
N MET A 4 24.94 -1.37 6.17
CA MET A 4 24.03 -2.11 7.04
C MET A 4 22.73 -2.50 6.30
N LEU A 5 22.19 -1.64 5.43
CA LEU A 5 20.99 -1.98 4.65
C LEU A 5 21.30 -2.96 3.51
N ASN A 6 22.45 -2.81 2.88
CA ASN A 6 22.93 -3.77 1.87
C ASN A 6 23.28 -5.13 2.51
N ASN A 7 23.80 -5.12 3.75
CA ASN A 7 24.04 -6.35 4.50
C ASN A 7 22.74 -6.94 5.04
N ALA A 8 21.79 -6.13 5.52
CA ALA A 8 20.47 -6.61 5.91
C ALA A 8 19.71 -7.23 4.73
N LEU A 9 19.87 -6.70 3.50
CA LEU A 9 19.29 -7.31 2.29
C LEU A 9 20.04 -8.59 1.88
N LYS A 10 21.32 -8.75 2.24
CA LYS A 10 22.07 -10.01 2.05
C LYS A 10 21.69 -11.07 3.09
N GLU A 11 21.26 -10.65 4.27
CA GLU A 11 20.81 -11.52 5.37
C GLU A 11 19.30 -11.75 5.40
N ILE A 12 18.53 -11.12 4.50
CA ILE A 12 17.11 -11.44 4.33
C ILE A 12 17.02 -12.92 3.97
N GLN A 13 16.35 -13.69 4.81
CA GLN A 13 16.09 -15.11 4.66
C GLN A 13 15.60 -15.41 3.23
N ASP A 14 15.97 -16.56 2.70
CA ASP A 14 15.68 -16.97 1.31
C ASP A 14 14.20 -16.79 0.90
N GLU A 15 13.28 -16.85 1.87
CA GLU A 15 11.84 -16.62 1.69
C GLU A 15 11.47 -15.20 1.24
N LEU A 16 12.32 -14.21 1.48
CA LEU A 16 12.06 -12.79 1.14
C LEU A 16 12.87 -12.31 -0.07
N LYS A 17 13.84 -13.07 -0.54
CA LYS A 17 14.68 -12.67 -1.68
C LYS A 17 13.88 -12.39 -2.94
N ASP A 18 12.81 -13.15 -3.16
CA ASP A 18 11.94 -13.02 -4.33
C ASP A 18 10.79 -12.01 -4.12
N LYS A 19 10.66 -11.46 -2.90
CA LYS A 19 9.54 -10.57 -2.54
C LYS A 19 9.99 -9.17 -2.15
N ALA A 20 11.25 -9.01 -1.73
CA ALA A 20 11.80 -7.72 -1.33
C ALA A 20 12.65 -7.13 -2.45
N THR A 21 12.47 -5.85 -2.72
CA THR A 21 13.28 -5.13 -3.68
C THR A 21 13.77 -3.79 -3.10
N SER A 22 14.60 -3.09 -3.84
CA SER A 22 15.08 -1.77 -3.52
C SER A 22 15.22 -0.92 -4.78
N LEU A 23 15.29 0.40 -4.64
CA LEU A 23 15.52 1.30 -5.77
C LEU A 23 16.82 0.95 -6.51
N TYR A 24 17.83 0.45 -5.82
CA TYR A 24 19.07 0.02 -6.44
C TYR A 24 18.87 -1.24 -7.30
N LEU A 25 18.17 -2.24 -6.79
CA LEU A 25 17.89 -3.48 -7.54
C LEU A 25 17.05 -3.21 -8.78
N GLU A 26 16.06 -2.34 -8.68
CA GLU A 26 15.16 -2.01 -9.79
C GLU A 26 15.80 -1.11 -10.86
N THR A 27 16.73 -0.25 -10.47
CA THR A 27 17.23 0.81 -11.38
C THR A 27 18.71 0.72 -11.67
N GLY A 28 19.47 -0.07 -10.89
CA GLY A 28 20.94 -0.12 -10.95
C GLY A 28 21.64 1.16 -10.48
N LYS A 29 20.91 2.11 -9.87
CA LYS A 29 21.43 3.43 -9.48
C LYS A 29 21.40 3.62 -7.98
N THR A 30 22.42 4.33 -7.47
CA THR A 30 22.45 4.79 -6.08
C THR A 30 21.74 6.13 -5.95
N TYR A 31 20.91 6.29 -4.95
CA TYR A 31 20.14 7.50 -4.68
C TYR A 31 20.56 8.15 -3.37
N ASP A 32 20.57 9.48 -3.35
CA ASP A 32 20.76 10.26 -2.14
C ASP A 32 19.51 10.13 -1.26
N ARG A 33 19.68 9.55 -0.09
CA ARG A 33 18.60 9.32 0.87
C ARG A 33 18.00 10.61 1.41
N SER A 34 18.85 11.61 1.68
CA SER A 34 18.40 12.89 2.21
C SER A 34 17.50 13.59 1.19
N ARG A 35 17.87 13.53 -0.08
CA ARG A 35 17.04 14.05 -1.17
C ARG A 35 15.73 13.28 -1.32
N LEU A 36 15.78 11.94 -1.22
CA LEU A 36 14.58 11.12 -1.30
C LEU A 36 13.62 11.43 -0.15
N ILE A 37 14.14 11.54 1.08
CA ILE A 37 13.34 11.93 2.25
C ILE A 37 12.73 13.32 2.04
N GLY A 38 13.51 14.28 1.56
CA GLY A 38 13.01 15.63 1.26
C GLY A 38 11.84 15.62 0.27
N LEU A 39 11.95 14.85 -0.82
CA LEU A 39 10.87 14.71 -1.80
C LEU A 39 9.61 14.06 -1.23
N VAL A 40 9.79 13.04 -0.37
CA VAL A 40 8.66 12.40 0.33
C VAL A 40 7.96 13.39 1.26
N MET A 41 8.72 14.16 2.03
CA MET A 41 8.17 15.17 2.95
C MET A 41 7.46 16.29 2.22
N GLU A 42 8.02 16.78 1.11
CA GLU A 42 7.35 17.78 0.24
C GLU A 42 5.99 17.27 -0.26
N LYS A 43 5.92 16.04 -0.75
CA LYS A 43 4.67 15.44 -1.19
C LYS A 43 3.68 15.20 -0.06
N PHE A 44 4.20 14.82 1.10
CA PHE A 44 3.38 14.67 2.31
C PHE A 44 2.76 16.01 2.72
N GLU A 45 3.53 17.09 2.76
CA GLU A 45 3.05 18.43 3.12
C GLU A 45 1.92 18.89 2.20
N ILE A 46 2.11 18.78 0.86
CA ILE A 46 1.09 19.12 -0.13
C ILE A 46 -0.21 18.33 0.10
N ASN A 47 -0.10 17.04 0.37
CA ASN A 47 -1.28 16.19 0.60
C ASN A 47 -1.91 16.43 1.98
N TYR A 48 -1.10 16.75 2.98
CA TYR A 48 -1.59 17.11 4.31
C TYR A 48 -2.39 18.42 4.30
N GLU A 49 -1.96 19.43 3.54
CA GLU A 49 -2.72 20.65 3.34
C GLU A 49 -4.09 20.38 2.72
N LYS A 50 -4.17 19.50 1.72
CA LYS A 50 -5.46 19.05 1.14
C LYS A 50 -6.34 18.37 2.20
N PHE A 51 -5.75 17.47 2.98
CA PHE A 51 -6.47 16.74 4.04
C PHE A 51 -7.02 17.70 5.10
N VAL A 52 -6.27 18.68 5.54
CA VAL A 52 -6.72 19.67 6.54
C VAL A 52 -7.91 20.49 6.06
N GLN A 53 -8.05 20.73 4.75
CA GLN A 53 -9.17 21.49 4.20
C GLN A 53 -10.49 20.73 4.26
N THR A 54 -10.46 19.41 4.08
CA THR A 54 -11.68 18.57 4.04
C THR A 54 -11.84 17.68 5.26
N CYS A 55 -10.77 17.49 6.05
CA CYS A 55 -10.67 16.50 7.13
C CYS A 55 -10.97 15.06 6.68
N ASP A 56 -10.82 14.78 5.39
CA ASP A 56 -10.94 13.47 4.79
C ASP A 56 -10.04 13.35 3.54
N LEU A 57 -10.09 12.23 2.83
CA LEU A 57 -9.25 11.97 1.66
C LEU A 57 -9.86 12.45 0.32
N SER A 58 -11.00 13.16 0.33
CA SER A 58 -11.75 13.52 -0.88
C SER A 58 -10.88 14.17 -1.96
N MET A 59 -9.97 15.07 -1.58
CA MET A 59 -9.11 15.79 -2.53
C MET A 59 -7.94 14.96 -3.08
N MET A 60 -7.75 13.75 -2.59
CA MET A 60 -6.65 12.84 -2.99
C MET A 60 -7.16 11.51 -3.53
N LEU A 61 -8.47 11.31 -3.52
CA LEU A 61 -9.09 10.02 -3.76
C LEU A 61 -8.79 9.48 -5.16
N ASP A 62 -8.88 10.34 -6.17
CA ASP A 62 -8.65 9.97 -7.56
C ASP A 62 -7.20 9.55 -7.78
N ASP A 63 -6.25 10.36 -7.28
CA ASP A 63 -4.81 10.07 -7.37
C ASP A 63 -4.47 8.76 -6.65
N TYR A 64 -5.03 8.56 -5.45
CA TYR A 64 -4.80 7.35 -4.68
C TYR A 64 -5.37 6.11 -5.37
N ASN A 65 -6.62 6.17 -5.81
CA ASN A 65 -7.29 5.05 -6.47
C ASN A 65 -6.70 4.72 -7.85
N MET A 66 -6.05 5.68 -8.51
CA MET A 66 -5.30 5.43 -9.73
C MET A 66 -4.02 4.60 -9.46
N LEU A 67 -3.38 4.81 -8.31
CA LEU A 67 -2.14 4.13 -7.90
C LEU A 67 -2.39 2.86 -7.06
N LEU A 68 -3.64 2.55 -6.75
CA LEU A 68 -4.00 1.43 -5.90
C LEU A 68 -3.69 0.09 -6.58
N ALA A 69 -2.62 -0.57 -6.17
CA ALA A 69 -2.09 -1.78 -6.81
C ALA A 69 -3.07 -2.96 -6.82
N ASN A 70 -3.92 -3.07 -5.79
CA ASN A 70 -4.92 -4.14 -5.70
C ASN A 70 -6.30 -3.77 -6.26
N LYS A 71 -6.44 -2.62 -6.92
CA LYS A 71 -7.69 -2.21 -7.58
C LYS A 71 -8.12 -3.23 -8.62
N SER A 72 -9.38 -3.65 -8.54
CA SER A 72 -9.99 -4.68 -9.40
C SER A 72 -9.33 -6.07 -9.29
N GLN A 73 -8.50 -6.31 -8.26
CA GLN A 73 -7.87 -7.59 -8.02
C GLN A 73 -8.62 -8.41 -6.98
N PRO A 74 -8.60 -9.75 -7.10
CA PRO A 74 -9.11 -10.62 -6.05
C PRO A 74 -8.23 -10.51 -4.80
N VAL A 75 -8.88 -10.35 -3.65
CA VAL A 75 -8.21 -10.19 -2.36
C VAL A 75 -8.85 -11.08 -1.31
N ARG A 76 -8.06 -11.50 -0.33
CA ARG A 76 -8.53 -12.15 0.88
C ARG A 76 -8.44 -11.17 2.06
N VAL A 77 -9.56 -10.91 2.68
CA VAL A 77 -9.63 -10.12 3.90
C VAL A 77 -9.46 -11.06 5.09
N LEU A 78 -8.37 -10.86 5.85
CA LEU A 78 -8.03 -11.67 7.02
C LEU A 78 -8.69 -11.05 8.26
N ASP A 79 -10.01 -11.10 8.31
CA ASP A 79 -10.75 -10.75 9.51
C ASP A 79 -10.50 -11.81 10.60
N LYS A 80 -10.36 -11.39 11.85
CA LYS A 80 -10.09 -12.29 12.98
C LYS A 80 -11.23 -13.24 13.28
N ILE A 81 -12.47 -12.86 12.94
CA ILE A 81 -13.68 -13.63 13.25
C ILE A 81 -14.10 -14.44 12.02
N SER A 82 -14.12 -13.85 10.86
CA SER A 82 -14.66 -14.48 9.63
C SER A 82 -13.89 -13.97 8.40
N PRO A 83 -12.75 -14.59 8.07
CA PRO A 83 -12.04 -14.23 6.84
C PRO A 83 -12.93 -14.49 5.60
N TYR A 84 -12.83 -13.61 4.60
CA TYR A 84 -13.60 -13.71 3.38
C TYR A 84 -12.80 -13.26 2.16
N GLU A 85 -13.29 -13.60 0.97
CA GLU A 85 -12.70 -13.22 -0.30
C GLU A 85 -13.62 -12.28 -1.06
N GLY A 86 -13.03 -11.44 -1.90
CA GLY A 86 -13.76 -10.51 -2.74
C GLY A 86 -12.85 -9.83 -3.75
N VAL A 87 -13.39 -8.85 -4.44
CA VAL A 87 -12.64 -8.00 -5.38
C VAL A 87 -12.47 -6.63 -4.74
N ALA A 88 -11.22 -6.18 -4.60
CA ALA A 88 -10.92 -4.84 -4.15
C ALA A 88 -11.38 -3.84 -5.23
N LEU A 89 -12.11 -2.81 -4.83
CA LEU A 89 -12.61 -1.79 -5.74
C LEU A 89 -11.75 -0.54 -5.68
N GLU A 90 -11.88 0.19 -4.59
CA GLU A 90 -11.24 1.49 -4.36
C GLU A 90 -11.21 1.79 -2.86
N ILE A 91 -10.51 2.81 -2.44
CA ILE A 91 -10.69 3.38 -1.10
C ILE A 91 -11.78 4.45 -1.13
N ASP A 92 -12.49 4.59 -0.02
CA ASP A 92 -13.42 5.71 0.17
C ASP A 92 -12.73 6.93 0.81
N LYS A 93 -13.48 8.03 0.96
CA LYS A 93 -12.95 9.27 1.54
C LYS A 93 -12.46 9.14 2.98
N ASP A 94 -12.90 8.13 3.71
CA ASP A 94 -12.50 7.84 5.08
C ASP A 94 -11.28 6.89 5.13
N GLY A 95 -10.76 6.48 3.95
CA GLY A 95 -9.59 5.61 3.80
C GLY A 95 -9.91 4.12 3.92
N ALA A 96 -11.18 3.73 3.97
CA ALA A 96 -11.57 2.32 3.98
C ALA A 96 -11.50 1.71 2.58
N LEU A 97 -10.91 0.50 2.46
CA LEU A 97 -10.94 -0.26 1.22
C LEU A 97 -12.34 -0.86 1.00
N LEU A 98 -12.93 -0.59 -0.15
CA LEU A 98 -14.19 -1.18 -0.57
C LEU A 98 -13.93 -2.52 -1.25
N VAL A 99 -14.51 -3.59 -0.72
CA VAL A 99 -14.37 -4.96 -1.24
C VAL A 99 -15.75 -5.51 -1.61
N ARG A 100 -15.92 -5.88 -2.88
CA ARG A 100 -17.12 -6.55 -3.37
C ARG A 100 -16.99 -8.06 -3.17
N VAL A 101 -17.84 -8.62 -2.30
CA VAL A 101 -17.90 -10.07 -2.07
C VAL A 101 -18.74 -10.78 -3.15
N GLN A 102 -18.69 -12.11 -3.15
CA GLN A 102 -19.36 -12.94 -4.17
C GLN A 102 -20.89 -12.70 -4.25
N SER A 103 -21.53 -12.32 -3.15
CA SER A 103 -22.96 -11.97 -3.14
C SER A 103 -23.28 -10.66 -3.87
N GLY A 104 -22.27 -9.88 -4.27
CA GLY A 104 -22.44 -8.53 -4.83
C GLY A 104 -22.45 -7.42 -3.78
N GLU A 105 -22.51 -7.76 -2.50
CA GLU A 105 -22.42 -6.81 -1.38
C GLU A 105 -21.04 -6.12 -1.37
N ILE A 106 -21.03 -4.82 -1.05
CA ILE A 106 -19.78 -4.06 -0.85
C ILE A 106 -19.53 -3.93 0.65
N ARG A 107 -18.37 -4.40 1.10
CA ARG A 107 -17.91 -4.30 2.48
C ARG A 107 -16.77 -3.30 2.61
N LYS A 108 -16.82 -2.51 3.69
CA LYS A 108 -15.74 -1.58 4.05
C LYS A 108 -14.72 -2.29 4.92
N VAL A 109 -13.45 -2.20 4.53
CA VAL A 109 -12.30 -2.75 5.26
C VAL A 109 -11.46 -1.60 5.78
N CYS A 110 -11.50 -1.36 7.08
CA CYS A 110 -10.70 -0.32 7.73
C CYS A 110 -9.32 -0.86 8.10
N SER A 111 -8.29 -0.01 8.06
CA SER A 111 -6.93 -0.37 8.47
C SER A 111 -6.86 -0.59 9.99
N GLY A 112 -6.05 -1.57 10.43
CA GLY A 112 -5.74 -1.86 11.82
C GLY A 112 -6.35 -3.14 12.39
N GLU A 113 -7.51 -3.58 11.89
CA GLU A 113 -8.16 -4.81 12.36
C GLU A 113 -8.04 -5.99 11.38
N VAL A 114 -7.72 -5.72 10.12
CA VAL A 114 -7.69 -6.72 9.05
C VAL A 114 -6.47 -6.56 8.17
N SER A 115 -5.95 -7.67 7.68
CA SER A 115 -4.90 -7.71 6.67
C SER A 115 -5.50 -8.13 5.34
N VAL A 116 -5.31 -7.32 4.31
CA VAL A 116 -5.72 -7.65 2.94
C VAL A 116 -4.53 -8.24 2.19
N ARG A 117 -4.72 -9.39 1.57
CA ARG A 117 -3.70 -10.10 0.79
C ARG A 117 -4.22 -10.38 -0.61
N GLY A 118 -3.38 -10.22 -1.61
CA GLY A 118 -3.66 -10.71 -2.94
C GLY A 118 -3.74 -12.24 -2.95
N LEU A 119 -4.66 -12.81 -3.74
CA LEU A 119 -4.84 -14.27 -3.80
C LEU A 119 -3.74 -14.97 -4.59
N TYR A 120 -3.13 -14.29 -5.57
CA TYR A 120 -2.22 -14.91 -6.53
C TYR A 120 -0.81 -14.32 -6.55
N SER A 121 -0.60 -13.20 -5.89
CA SER A 121 0.72 -12.59 -5.76
C SER A 121 0.83 -11.79 -4.48
N TYR A 122 2.03 -11.70 -3.96
CA TYR A 122 2.37 -10.66 -3.01
C TYR A 122 2.53 -9.36 -3.79
N ILE A 123 1.62 -8.44 -3.60
CA ILE A 123 1.85 -7.07 -4.00
C ILE A 123 2.55 -6.38 -2.84
#